data_0ff93f41e42d218da46dea246306623d
#
_entry.id   0ff93f41e42d218da46dea246306623d
#
_cell.length_a   1.000
_cell.length_b   1.000
_cell.length_c   1.000
_cell.angle_alpha   90.00
_cell.angle_beta   90.00
_cell.angle_gamma   90.00
#
_symmetry.space_group_name_H-M   'P 1'
#
loop_
_entity.id
_entity.type
_entity.pdbx_description
1 polymer ?
#
loop_
_entity_poly.entity_id
_entity_poly.type
_entity_poly.pdbx_seq_one_letter_code
_entity_poly.pdbx_strand_id
1 'polypeptide(L)'
;MFRKTPLLNILIIAILLGLFFYMTINLNSSLERYILLSTAIFSIGIYGLTTSRNVIRILMSIELLLNAVNINLVAFSYFLDPLEIKGQIFAIFVMAIAAAEAAIALAIILAIYRDTSSIDMEDFAGLKW
;
A
#
# COMPACT_ATOMS: atom_id res chain seq x y z
N MET A 1 -11.73 -13.84 15.46
CA MET A 1 -13.08 -14.38 15.24
C MET A 1 -13.39 -14.60 13.75
N PHE A 2 -12.43 -14.90 12.89
CA PHE A 2 -12.61 -15.15 11.44
C PHE A 2 -12.08 -16.52 11.02
N ARG A 3 -12.44 -17.55 11.79
CA ARG A 3 -12.05 -18.94 11.47
C ARG A 3 -13.30 -19.80 11.17
N LYS A 4 -14.14 -19.37 10.25
CA LYS A 4 -15.25 -20.21 9.78
C LYS A 4 -15.34 -20.12 8.25
N THR A 5 -14.99 -21.23 7.62
CA THR A 5 -15.11 -21.65 6.22
C THR A 5 -14.21 -20.91 5.22
N PRO A 6 -13.11 -21.55 4.76
CA PRO A 6 -12.28 -21.01 3.68
C PRO A 6 -13.10 -20.72 2.42
N LEU A 7 -14.17 -21.47 2.18
CA LEU A 7 -15.11 -21.29 1.08
C LEU A 7 -15.84 -19.93 1.13
N LEU A 8 -16.27 -19.50 2.32
CA LEU A 8 -16.94 -18.19 2.48
C LEU A 8 -15.98 -17.03 2.18
N ASN A 9 -14.74 -17.13 2.64
CA ASN A 9 -13.73 -16.09 2.37
C ASN A 9 -13.37 -16.04 0.87
N ILE A 10 -13.24 -17.18 0.22
CA ILE A 10 -13.00 -17.26 -1.23
C ILE A 10 -14.18 -16.66 -1.99
N LEU A 11 -15.42 -16.96 -1.59
CA LEU A 11 -16.61 -16.39 -2.20
C LEU A 11 -16.68 -14.87 -2.06
N ILE A 12 -16.38 -14.35 -0.87
CA ILE A 12 -16.34 -12.90 -0.60
C ILE A 12 -15.28 -12.24 -1.47
N ILE A 13 -14.08 -12.80 -1.54
CA ILE A 13 -12.99 -12.28 -2.37
C ILE A 13 -13.40 -12.30 -3.86
N ALA A 14 -14.00 -13.38 -4.33
CA ALA A 14 -14.46 -13.47 -5.72
C ALA A 14 -15.56 -12.45 -6.05
N ILE A 15 -16.49 -12.20 -5.12
CA ILE A 15 -17.53 -11.17 -5.28
C ILE A 15 -16.91 -9.78 -5.31
N LEU A 16 -15.97 -9.48 -4.40
CA LEU A 16 -15.29 -8.18 -4.35
C LEU A 16 -14.46 -7.92 -5.61
N LEU A 17 -13.75 -8.94 -6.11
CA LEU A 17 -13.02 -8.86 -7.37
C LEU A 17 -13.97 -8.67 -8.56
N GLY A 18 -15.10 -9.37 -8.58
CA GLY A 18 -16.12 -9.23 -9.62
C GLY A 18 -16.75 -7.84 -9.63
N LEU A 19 -17.06 -7.29 -8.46
CA LEU A 19 -17.57 -5.92 -8.31
C LEU A 19 -16.53 -4.88 -8.74
N PHE A 20 -15.28 -5.06 -8.34
CA PHE A 20 -14.18 -4.19 -8.75
C PHE A 20 -14.01 -4.18 -10.27
N PHE A 21 -14.03 -5.37 -10.90
CA PHE A 21 -13.92 -5.51 -12.35
C PHE A 21 -15.13 -4.91 -13.08
N TYR A 22 -16.35 -5.15 -12.56
CA TYR A 22 -17.57 -4.55 -13.09
C TYR A 22 -17.54 -3.03 -13.02
N MET A 23 -17.12 -2.47 -11.89
CA MET A 23 -16.94 -1.03 -11.71
C MET A 23 -15.95 -0.47 -12.75
N THR A 24 -14.78 -1.11 -12.92
CA THR A 24 -13.74 -0.65 -13.87
C THR A 24 -14.21 -0.62 -15.32
N ILE A 25 -15.07 -1.56 -15.72
CA ILE A 25 -15.59 -1.59 -17.10
C ILE A 25 -16.63 -0.50 -17.33
N ASN A 26 -17.45 -0.17 -16.32
CA ASN A 26 -18.53 0.79 -16.44
C ASN A 26 -18.12 2.26 -16.17
N LEU A 27 -16.87 2.51 -15.79
CA LEU A 27 -16.37 3.87 -15.64
C LEU A 27 -16.16 4.52 -17.01
N ASN A 28 -16.77 5.69 -17.18
CA ASN A 28 -16.76 6.41 -18.46
C ASN A 28 -15.46 7.20 -18.68
N SER A 29 -14.80 7.64 -17.63
CA SER A 29 -13.56 8.40 -17.73
C SER A 29 -12.32 7.58 -17.32
N SER A 30 -11.21 7.85 -18.01
CA SER A 30 -9.93 7.19 -17.66
C SER A 30 -9.44 7.62 -16.28
N LEU A 31 -9.70 8.86 -15.85
CA LEU A 31 -9.35 9.37 -14.52
C LEU A 31 -10.03 8.54 -13.40
N GLU A 32 -11.33 8.26 -13.55
CA GLU A 32 -12.07 7.45 -12.56
C GLU A 32 -11.47 6.07 -12.37
N ARG A 33 -10.97 5.44 -13.45
CA ARG A 33 -10.30 4.13 -13.39
C ARG A 33 -9.02 4.20 -12.55
N TYR A 34 -8.22 5.26 -12.70
CA TYR A 34 -7.01 5.44 -11.87
C TYR A 34 -7.35 5.71 -10.40
N ILE A 35 -8.39 6.50 -10.12
CA ILE A 35 -8.87 6.73 -8.75
C ILE A 35 -9.37 5.44 -8.12
N LEU A 36 -10.13 4.63 -8.85
CA LEU A 36 -10.59 3.33 -8.35
C LEU A 36 -9.42 2.39 -8.04
N LEU A 37 -8.43 2.32 -8.94
CA LEU A 37 -7.23 1.51 -8.75
C LEU A 37 -6.44 1.98 -7.51
N SER A 38 -6.19 3.27 -7.38
CA SER A 38 -5.45 3.81 -6.25
C SER A 38 -6.18 3.58 -4.93
N THR A 39 -7.52 3.73 -4.91
CA THR A 39 -8.34 3.45 -3.73
C THR A 39 -8.27 1.97 -3.32
N ALA A 40 -8.26 1.06 -4.28
CA ALA A 40 -8.11 -0.37 -4.01
C ALA A 40 -6.74 -0.69 -3.40
N ILE A 41 -5.65 -0.16 -3.98
CA ILE A 41 -4.28 -0.34 -3.46
C ILE A 41 -4.16 0.27 -2.07
N PHE A 42 -4.71 1.46 -1.85
CA PHE A 42 -4.73 2.14 -0.55
C PHE A 42 -5.45 1.30 0.52
N SER A 43 -6.59 0.73 0.18
CA SER A 43 -7.37 -0.14 1.09
C SER A 43 -6.59 -1.40 1.47
N ILE A 44 -5.87 -2.01 0.52
CA ILE A 44 -4.98 -3.15 0.78
C ILE A 44 -3.84 -2.74 1.71
N GLY A 45 -3.25 -1.56 1.50
CA GLY A 45 -2.20 -1.01 2.36
C GLY A 45 -2.67 -0.82 3.80
N ILE A 46 -3.84 -0.20 4.01
CA ILE A 46 -4.44 -0.05 5.34
C ILE A 46 -4.68 -1.42 6.00
N TYR A 47 -5.25 -2.37 5.24
CA TYR A 47 -5.49 -3.71 5.77
C TYR A 47 -4.19 -4.40 6.19
N GLY A 48 -3.14 -4.31 5.36
CA GLY A 48 -1.82 -4.86 5.68
C GLY A 48 -1.21 -4.22 6.93
N LEU A 49 -1.32 -2.89 7.06
CA LEU A 49 -0.80 -2.14 8.20
C LEU A 49 -1.50 -2.54 9.52
N THR A 50 -2.83 -2.68 9.50
CA THR A 50 -3.61 -2.97 10.71
C THR A 50 -3.59 -4.43 11.13
N THR A 51 -3.31 -5.35 10.21
CA THR A 51 -3.41 -6.81 10.49
C THR A 51 -2.05 -7.47 10.71
N SER A 52 -0.96 -6.82 10.28
CA SER A 52 0.38 -7.43 10.33
C SER A 52 1.08 -7.14 11.65
N ARG A 53 1.72 -8.16 12.20
CA ARG A 53 2.66 -8.04 13.33
C ARG A 53 4.11 -8.02 12.88
N ASN A 54 4.37 -8.48 11.67
CA ASN A 54 5.69 -8.56 11.07
C ASN A 54 6.12 -7.19 10.53
N VAL A 55 7.26 -6.68 10.99
CA VAL A 55 7.76 -5.34 10.67
C VAL A 55 8.00 -5.16 9.16
N ILE A 56 8.51 -6.19 8.47
CA ILE A 56 8.74 -6.12 7.02
C ILE A 56 7.42 -5.98 6.27
N ARG A 57 6.39 -6.69 6.72
CA ARG A 57 5.05 -6.61 6.11
C ARG A 57 4.39 -5.26 6.36
N ILE A 58 4.62 -4.67 7.54
CA ILE A 58 4.19 -3.29 7.86
C ILE A 58 4.87 -2.31 6.92
N LEU A 59 6.18 -2.41 6.72
CA LEU A 59 6.93 -1.57 5.79
C LEU A 59 6.37 -1.66 4.36
N MET A 60 6.15 -2.87 3.85
CA MET A 60 5.54 -3.08 2.52
C MET A 60 4.13 -2.47 2.42
N SER A 61 3.37 -2.48 3.51
CA SER A 61 2.03 -1.88 3.55
C SER A 61 2.09 -0.36 3.46
N ILE A 62 3.07 0.28 4.10
CA ILE A 62 3.31 1.73 4.00
C ILE A 62 3.70 2.08 2.56
N GLU A 63 4.56 1.31 1.92
CA GLU A 63 4.93 1.52 0.51
C GLU A 63 3.72 1.42 -0.44
N LEU A 64 2.80 0.48 -0.19
CA LEU A 64 1.55 0.39 -0.95
C LEU A 64 0.69 1.65 -0.79
N LEU A 65 0.61 2.22 0.42
CA LEU A 65 -0.11 3.47 0.67
C LEU A 65 0.51 4.64 -0.10
N LEU A 66 1.84 4.77 -0.07
CA LEU A 66 2.56 5.82 -0.81
C LEU A 66 2.40 5.66 -2.32
N ASN A 67 2.45 4.43 -2.84
CA ASN A 67 2.23 4.16 -4.25
C ASN A 67 0.81 4.51 -4.70
N ALA A 68 -0.20 4.25 -3.87
CA ALA A 68 -1.57 4.66 -4.16
C ALA A 68 -1.71 6.18 -4.28
N VAL A 69 -1.06 6.94 -3.40
CA VAL A 69 -1.01 8.41 -3.47
C VAL A 69 -0.30 8.86 -4.74
N ASN A 70 0.82 8.23 -5.11
CA ASN A 70 1.56 8.57 -6.33
C ASN A 70 0.73 8.36 -7.60
N ILE A 71 -0.07 7.29 -7.67
CA ILE A 71 -0.99 7.06 -8.80
C ILE A 71 -1.95 8.25 -8.93
N ASN A 72 -2.50 8.73 -7.82
CA ASN A 72 -3.41 9.88 -7.84
C ASN A 72 -2.71 11.18 -8.25
N LEU A 73 -1.51 11.45 -7.75
CA LEU A 73 -0.74 12.64 -8.12
C LEU A 73 -0.49 12.71 -9.63
N VAL A 74 -0.08 11.59 -10.21
CA VAL A 74 0.17 11.49 -11.66
C VAL A 74 -1.14 11.59 -12.44
N ALA A 75 -2.18 10.87 -12.02
CA ALA A 75 -3.47 10.87 -12.71
C ALA A 75 -4.11 12.26 -12.71
N PHE A 76 -4.18 12.94 -11.57
CA PHE A 76 -4.74 14.29 -11.50
C PHE A 76 -3.95 15.29 -12.34
N SER A 77 -2.62 15.25 -12.29
CA SER A 77 -1.80 16.13 -13.12
C SER A 77 -2.01 15.87 -14.62
N TYR A 78 -2.10 14.61 -15.03
CA TYR A 78 -2.27 14.25 -16.44
C TYR A 78 -3.66 14.62 -17.00
N PHE A 79 -4.72 14.42 -16.21
CA PHE A 79 -6.10 14.59 -16.71
C PHE A 79 -6.67 15.98 -16.44
N LEU A 80 -6.24 16.67 -15.38
CA LEU A 80 -6.80 17.98 -15.02
C LEU A 80 -5.93 19.14 -15.50
N ASP A 81 -4.63 18.96 -15.58
CA ASP A 81 -3.69 19.99 -16.01
C ASP A 81 -2.58 19.42 -16.91
N PRO A 82 -2.93 19.01 -18.14
CA PRO A 82 -1.99 18.33 -19.03
C PRO A 82 -0.82 19.20 -19.50
N LEU A 83 -0.90 20.51 -19.34
CA LEU A 83 0.17 21.44 -19.70
C LEU A 83 1.23 21.57 -18.60
N GLU A 84 0.91 21.17 -17.38
CA GLU A 84 1.82 21.21 -16.24
C GLU A 84 2.12 19.84 -15.70
N ILE A 85 3.41 19.52 -15.56
CA ILE A 85 3.89 18.22 -15.09
C ILE A 85 4.15 18.21 -13.57
N LYS A 86 3.53 19.12 -12.81
CA LYS A 86 3.78 19.29 -11.36
C LYS A 86 3.52 18.01 -10.57
N GLY A 87 2.42 17.31 -10.85
CA GLY A 87 2.09 16.08 -10.14
C GLY A 87 3.06 14.93 -10.45
N GLN A 88 3.54 14.83 -11.69
CA GLN A 88 4.57 13.84 -12.05
C GLN A 88 5.89 14.12 -11.35
N ILE A 89 6.32 15.39 -11.29
CA ILE A 89 7.53 15.79 -10.57
C ILE A 89 7.39 15.47 -9.08
N PHE A 90 6.23 15.80 -8.49
CA PHE A 90 5.96 15.51 -7.08
C PHE A 90 5.99 14.00 -6.79
N ALA A 91 5.40 13.19 -7.68
CA ALA A 91 5.42 11.74 -7.57
C ALA A 91 6.84 11.16 -7.60
N ILE A 92 7.73 11.71 -8.45
CA ILE A 92 9.14 11.30 -8.48
C ILE A 92 9.84 11.61 -7.14
N PHE A 93 9.60 12.79 -6.57
CA PHE A 93 10.14 13.13 -5.25
C PHE A 93 9.63 12.18 -4.15
N VAL A 94 8.33 11.89 -4.13
CA VAL A 94 7.75 10.94 -3.17
C VAL A 94 8.35 9.55 -3.34
N MET A 95 8.54 9.07 -4.57
CA MET A 95 9.21 7.78 -4.83
C MET A 95 10.66 7.76 -4.35
N ALA A 96 11.40 8.85 -4.56
CA ALA A 96 12.79 8.96 -4.08
C ALA A 96 12.87 8.93 -2.56
N ILE A 97 11.97 9.64 -1.87
CA ILE A 97 11.88 9.63 -0.41
C ILE A 97 11.49 8.25 0.10
N ALA A 98 10.47 7.63 -0.49
CA ALA A 98 10.01 6.29 -0.12
C ALA A 98 11.15 5.25 -0.26
N ALA A 99 11.92 5.30 -1.33
CA ALA A 99 13.06 4.42 -1.52
C ALA A 99 14.16 4.63 -0.44
N ALA A 100 14.42 5.87 -0.04
CA ALA A 100 15.36 6.19 1.03
C ALA A 100 14.84 5.70 2.39
N GLU A 101 13.57 5.92 2.69
CA GLU A 101 12.93 5.44 3.92
C GLU A 101 12.93 3.92 4.01
N ALA A 102 12.60 3.22 2.91
CA ALA A 102 12.62 1.76 2.85
C ALA A 102 14.03 1.20 3.10
N ALA A 103 15.07 1.83 2.53
CA ALA A 103 16.45 1.42 2.74
C ALA A 103 16.87 1.57 4.22
N ILE A 104 16.52 2.70 4.84
CA ILE A 104 16.84 2.96 6.27
C ILE A 104 16.04 1.99 7.16
N ALA A 105 14.75 1.84 6.92
CA ALA A 105 13.89 0.95 7.68
C ALA A 105 14.39 -0.50 7.61
N LEU A 106 14.75 -0.98 6.41
CA LEU A 106 15.30 -2.31 6.24
C LEU A 106 16.64 -2.49 6.97
N ALA A 107 17.51 -1.48 6.94
CA ALA A 107 18.79 -1.52 7.67
C ALA A 107 18.55 -1.63 9.19
N ILE A 108 17.59 -0.88 9.74
CA ILE A 108 17.20 -0.96 11.15
C ILE A 108 16.63 -2.33 11.49
N ILE A 109 15.71 -2.84 10.67
CA ILE A 109 15.10 -4.17 10.86
C ILE A 109 16.18 -5.24 10.89
N LEU A 110 17.14 -5.20 9.96
CA LEU A 110 18.24 -6.17 9.91
C LEU A 110 19.16 -6.06 11.12
N ALA A 111 19.43 -4.85 11.61
CA ALA A 111 20.24 -4.63 12.82
C ALA A 111 19.56 -5.26 14.05
N ILE A 112 18.25 -5.01 14.23
CA ILE A 112 17.48 -5.56 15.35
C ILE A 112 17.33 -7.09 15.20
N TYR A 113 17.04 -7.58 14.00
CA TYR A 113 16.93 -9.03 13.75
C TYR A 113 18.23 -9.76 14.10
N ARG A 114 19.39 -9.15 13.87
CA ARG A 114 20.69 -9.71 14.21
C ARG A 114 20.88 -9.87 15.72
N ASP A 115 20.24 -9.02 16.52
CA ASP A 115 20.29 -9.03 17.98
C ASP A 115 19.21 -9.95 18.60
N THR A 116 17.97 -9.84 18.10
CA THR A 116 16.80 -10.54 18.66
C THR A 116 16.43 -11.85 17.96
N SER A 117 16.92 -12.08 16.73
CA SER A 117 16.52 -13.17 15.84
C SER A 117 15.01 -13.20 15.53
N SER A 118 14.31 -12.08 15.70
CA SER A 118 12.87 -11.92 15.48
C SER A 118 12.56 -10.70 14.60
N ILE A 119 11.45 -10.78 13.86
CA ILE A 119 10.89 -9.70 13.05
C ILE A 119 9.46 -9.33 13.50
N ASP A 120 9.05 -9.81 14.67
CA ASP A 120 7.76 -9.47 15.24
C ASP A 120 7.81 -8.13 15.97
N MET A 121 6.79 -7.30 15.75
CA MET A 121 6.69 -5.95 16.32
C MET A 121 6.66 -5.96 17.85
N GLU A 122 6.13 -7.03 18.46
CA GLU A 122 6.06 -7.18 19.92
C GLU A 122 7.47 -7.29 20.52
N ASP A 123 8.40 -7.97 19.84
CA ASP A 123 9.78 -8.12 20.29
C ASP A 123 10.56 -6.81 20.16
N PHE A 124 10.24 -6.00 19.13
CA PHE A 124 10.79 -4.65 19.00
C PHE A 124 10.34 -3.71 20.11
N ALA A 125 9.07 -3.83 20.55
CA ALA A 125 8.55 -3.03 21.67
C ALA A 125 9.14 -3.45 23.02
N GLY A 126 9.70 -4.65 23.14
CA GLY A 126 10.37 -5.18 24.32
C GLY A 126 11.79 -4.71 24.54
N LEU A 127 12.41 -4.01 23.58
CA LEU A 127 13.74 -3.43 23.71
C LEU A 127 13.70 -2.30 24.75
N LYS A 128 14.01 -2.66 26.00
CA LYS A 128 14.22 -1.73 27.10
C LYS A 128 15.71 -1.51 27.29
N TRP A 129 16.05 -0.24 27.54
CA TRP A 129 17.39 0.21 27.95
C TRP A 129 17.80 -0.42 29.28
#